data_3ceddbdb53c483d6c92473f468862164
#
_entry.id   3ceddbdb53c483d6c92473f468862164
#
_cell.length_a   1.000
_cell.length_b   1.000
_cell.length_c   1.000
_cell.angle_alpha   90.00
_cell.angle_beta   90.00
_cell.angle_gamma   90.00
#
_symmetry.space_group_name_H-M   'P 1'
#
loop_
_entity.id
_entity.type
_entity.pdbx_description
1 polymer ?
#
loop_
_entity_poly.entity_id
_entity_poly.type
_entity_poly.pdbx_seq_one_letter_code
_entity_poly.pdbx_strand_id
1 'polypeptide(L)'
;MSSSLVGSEMCIRDSFNKEGHRVVDHRTWCFVGDGCLMEGISHEACSLAGTLGLGKLNVVYDDNGISIDGEIEGWFTDDTPARFEAYGWHVVRDVDGHDPDAVAAAFDEAVGETSRPSLICCKTTIGKGSPNKEGTESCHGAPLGADEIALAREALGWGHDPFVVPDDVYAHWDARTSGAEAEAAWQSLFDAYKRDCPE
;
A
#
# COMPACT_ATOMS: atom_id res chain seq x y z
N MET A 1 10.43 5.65 0.89
CA MET A 1 10.42 4.47 1.81
C MET A 1 11.55 4.64 2.80
N SER A 2 11.31 4.36 4.07
CA SER A 2 12.39 4.45 5.07
C SER A 2 13.24 3.17 5.05
N SER A 3 14.53 3.29 5.43
CA SER A 3 15.43 2.15 5.62
C SER A 3 14.87 1.10 6.62
N SER A 4 13.93 1.49 7.48
CA SER A 4 13.23 0.60 8.40
C SER A 4 12.37 -0.46 7.70
N LEU A 5 11.77 -0.17 6.54
CA LEU A 5 10.97 -1.15 5.78
C LEU A 5 11.86 -2.26 5.21
N VAL A 6 13.03 -1.90 4.69
CA VAL A 6 14.02 -2.88 4.21
C VAL A 6 14.52 -3.76 5.35
N GLY A 7 14.80 -3.18 6.52
CA GLY A 7 15.22 -3.91 7.71
C GLY A 7 14.15 -4.89 8.22
N SER A 8 12.89 -4.49 8.24
CA SER A 8 11.78 -5.34 8.66
C SER A 8 11.60 -6.57 7.76
N GLU A 9 11.72 -6.38 6.45
CA GLU A 9 11.49 -7.47 5.50
C GLU A 9 12.64 -8.50 5.52
N MET A 10 13.87 -8.05 5.48
CA MET A 10 15.04 -8.94 5.33
C MET A 10 15.71 -9.31 6.66
N CYS A 11 16.19 -8.31 7.41
CA CYS A 11 17.05 -8.57 8.55
C CYS A 11 16.32 -9.30 9.69
N ILE A 12 15.07 -8.93 9.98
CA ILE A 12 14.27 -9.55 11.05
C ILE A 12 13.91 -10.98 10.66
N ARG A 13 13.39 -11.19 9.44
CA ARG A 13 13.04 -12.51 8.93
C ARG A 13 14.24 -13.46 8.97
N ASP A 14 15.38 -13.04 8.40
CA ASP A 14 16.56 -13.90 8.29
C ASP A 14 17.24 -14.14 9.65
N SER A 15 17.09 -13.22 10.59
CA SER A 15 17.63 -13.39 11.94
C SER A 15 16.82 -14.38 12.78
N PHE A 16 15.51 -14.32 12.71
CA PHE A 16 14.60 -15.06 13.59
C PHE A 16 14.06 -16.36 12.99
N ASN A 17 13.90 -16.46 11.68
CA ASN A 17 13.45 -17.72 11.08
C ASN A 17 14.55 -18.78 11.14
N LYS A 18 14.16 -19.97 11.58
CA LYS A 18 15.03 -21.17 11.64
C LYS A 18 14.35 -22.29 10.86
N GLU A 19 15.13 -23.34 10.55
CA GLU A 19 14.61 -24.52 9.90
C GLU A 19 13.44 -25.12 10.71
N GLY A 20 12.29 -25.30 10.07
CA GLY A 20 11.05 -25.77 10.73
C GLY A 20 10.27 -24.69 11.51
N HIS A 21 10.80 -23.49 11.67
CA HIS A 21 10.17 -22.41 12.45
C HIS A 21 10.16 -21.08 11.70
N ARG A 22 9.09 -20.81 10.95
CA ARG A 22 8.87 -19.53 10.25
C ARG A 22 8.05 -18.58 11.11
N VAL A 23 8.67 -17.96 12.09
CA VAL A 23 7.99 -17.05 13.04
C VAL A 23 7.77 -15.65 12.50
N VAL A 24 8.51 -15.25 11.45
CA VAL A 24 8.39 -13.96 10.76
C VAL A 24 8.06 -14.23 9.29
N ASP A 25 6.81 -14.08 8.91
CA ASP A 25 6.35 -14.37 7.55
C ASP A 25 5.31 -13.35 7.01
N HIS A 26 5.29 -12.15 7.58
CA HIS A 26 4.43 -11.06 7.16
C HIS A 26 4.89 -10.44 5.84
N ARG A 27 3.98 -9.78 5.15
CA ARG A 27 4.25 -8.87 4.02
C ARG A 27 4.27 -7.43 4.51
N THR A 28 5.10 -6.63 3.87
CA THR A 28 5.16 -5.19 4.13
C THR A 28 4.47 -4.46 2.98
N TRP A 29 3.47 -3.66 3.29
CA TRP A 29 2.74 -2.83 2.35
C TRP A 29 3.07 -1.36 2.59
N CYS A 30 3.34 -0.61 1.52
CA CYS A 30 3.62 0.81 1.56
C CYS A 30 2.80 1.52 0.50
N PHE A 31 2.17 2.64 0.86
CA PHE A 31 1.50 3.53 -0.09
C PHE A 31 2.40 4.73 -0.37
N VAL A 32 2.51 5.10 -1.63
CA VAL A 32 3.30 6.25 -2.09
C VAL A 32 2.51 7.02 -3.15
N GLY A 33 2.65 8.34 -3.15
CA GLY A 33 2.16 9.19 -4.23
C GLY A 33 3.31 9.75 -5.07
N ASP A 34 2.99 10.60 -6.03
CA ASP A 34 3.96 11.24 -6.93
C ASP A 34 5.08 11.95 -6.16
N GLY A 35 4.73 12.79 -5.18
CA GLY A 35 5.70 13.50 -4.35
C GLY A 35 6.64 12.58 -3.57
N CYS A 36 6.17 11.43 -3.10
CA CYS A 36 7.03 10.44 -2.43
C CYS A 36 8.11 9.89 -3.36
N LEU A 37 7.78 9.71 -4.64
CA LEU A 37 8.68 9.13 -5.64
C LEU A 37 9.64 10.14 -6.25
N MET A 38 9.46 11.43 -5.98
CA MET A 38 10.39 12.52 -6.31
C MET A 38 11.54 12.63 -5.30
N GLU A 39 11.35 12.14 -4.07
CA GLU A 39 12.36 12.21 -3.01
C GLU A 39 13.58 11.34 -3.35
N GLY A 40 14.80 11.88 -3.18
CA GLY A 40 16.05 11.17 -3.47
C GLY A 40 16.18 9.84 -2.73
N ILE A 41 15.74 9.80 -1.46
CA ILE A 41 15.76 8.56 -0.65
C ILE A 41 14.90 7.44 -1.24
N SER A 42 13.85 7.77 -1.99
CA SER A 42 13.02 6.78 -2.66
C SER A 42 13.80 6.04 -3.75
N HIS A 43 14.62 6.74 -4.52
CA HIS A 43 15.49 6.13 -5.53
C HIS A 43 16.51 5.17 -4.89
N GLU A 44 17.17 5.60 -3.83
CA GLU A 44 18.21 4.80 -3.13
C GLU A 44 17.58 3.56 -2.47
N ALA A 45 16.47 3.74 -1.74
CA ALA A 45 15.80 2.65 -1.03
C ALA A 45 15.19 1.63 -2.01
N CYS A 46 14.55 2.08 -3.09
CA CYS A 46 13.94 1.19 -4.09
C CYS A 46 14.99 0.42 -4.88
N SER A 47 16.11 1.05 -5.26
CA SER A 47 17.23 0.37 -5.90
C SER A 47 17.81 -0.73 -5.00
N LEU A 48 18.02 -0.43 -3.72
CA LEU A 48 18.51 -1.41 -2.74
C LEU A 48 17.51 -2.57 -2.55
N ALA A 49 16.21 -2.28 -2.43
CA ALA A 49 15.16 -3.29 -2.26
C ALA A 49 15.11 -4.27 -3.44
N GLY A 50 15.25 -3.76 -4.68
CA GLY A 50 15.38 -4.61 -5.87
C GLY A 50 16.62 -5.47 -5.86
N THR A 51 17.79 -4.90 -5.51
CA THR A 51 19.06 -5.63 -5.39
C THR A 51 18.98 -6.76 -4.36
N LEU A 52 18.29 -6.55 -3.24
CA LEU A 52 18.12 -7.54 -2.18
C LEU A 52 17.00 -8.55 -2.46
N GLY A 53 16.23 -8.38 -3.53
CA GLY A 53 15.13 -9.28 -3.90
C GLY A 53 14.04 -9.38 -2.82
N LEU A 54 13.58 -8.26 -2.27
CA LEU A 54 12.64 -8.25 -1.14
C LEU A 54 11.22 -8.65 -1.58
N GLY A 55 10.99 -9.94 -1.82
CA GLY A 55 9.76 -10.49 -2.40
C GLY A 55 8.50 -10.37 -1.53
N LYS A 56 8.59 -9.82 -0.33
CA LYS A 56 7.45 -9.53 0.54
C LYS A 56 7.18 -8.04 0.72
N LEU A 57 7.95 -7.19 0.04
CA LEU A 57 7.73 -5.75 -0.01
C LEU A 57 6.83 -5.43 -1.20
N ASN A 58 5.67 -4.88 -0.91
CA ASN A 58 4.69 -4.43 -1.91
C ASN A 58 4.47 -2.93 -1.75
N VAL A 59 4.55 -2.20 -2.83
CA VAL A 59 4.34 -0.75 -2.86
C VAL A 59 3.16 -0.45 -3.77
N VAL A 60 2.18 0.27 -3.27
CA VAL A 60 1.06 0.79 -4.05
C VAL A 60 1.34 2.24 -4.37
N TYR A 61 1.48 2.54 -5.64
CA TYR A 61 1.69 3.89 -6.15
C TYR A 61 0.35 4.49 -6.55
N ASP A 62 -0.06 5.53 -5.83
CA ASP A 62 -1.20 6.38 -6.14
C ASP A 62 -0.77 7.39 -7.23
N ASP A 63 -0.94 6.97 -8.47
CA ASP A 63 -0.55 7.69 -9.69
C ASP A 63 -1.69 8.59 -10.14
N ASN A 64 -1.82 9.74 -9.49
CA ASN A 64 -2.90 10.70 -9.74
C ASN A 64 -2.44 11.99 -10.44
N GLY A 65 -1.13 12.18 -10.62
CA GLY A 65 -0.57 13.32 -11.34
C GLY A 65 -0.65 14.65 -10.56
N ILE A 66 -0.94 14.62 -9.25
CA ILE A 66 -1.10 15.82 -8.42
C ILE A 66 -0.12 15.78 -7.25
N SER A 67 0.53 16.91 -7.02
CA SER A 67 1.32 17.18 -5.82
C SER A 67 0.69 18.32 -5.02
N ILE A 68 1.36 18.73 -3.93
CA ILE A 68 0.89 19.81 -3.06
C ILE A 68 0.74 21.16 -3.80
N ASP A 69 1.52 21.39 -4.85
CA ASP A 69 1.57 22.64 -5.63
C ASP A 69 0.78 22.58 -6.94
N GLY A 70 0.10 21.45 -7.22
CA GLY A 70 -0.69 21.26 -8.44
C GLY A 70 -0.24 20.06 -9.28
N GLU A 71 -0.53 20.15 -10.59
CA GLU A 71 -0.17 19.12 -11.55
C GLU A 71 1.35 18.94 -11.66
N ILE A 72 1.78 17.70 -11.79
CA ILE A 72 3.21 17.35 -11.92
C ILE A 72 3.72 17.46 -13.35
N GLU A 73 2.84 17.67 -14.33
CA GLU A 73 3.20 17.79 -15.74
C GLU A 73 4.25 18.89 -15.96
N GLY A 74 5.29 18.56 -16.72
CA GLY A 74 6.37 19.48 -17.07
C GLY A 74 7.51 19.59 -16.06
N TRP A 75 7.40 18.97 -14.87
CA TRP A 75 8.47 18.99 -13.86
C TRP A 75 8.75 17.63 -13.17
N PHE A 76 7.83 16.68 -13.27
CA PHE A 76 8.10 15.27 -12.96
C PHE A 76 7.58 14.40 -14.12
N THR A 77 8.50 13.94 -14.96
CA THR A 77 8.20 13.25 -16.23
C THR A 77 8.83 11.87 -16.32
N ASP A 78 9.23 11.31 -15.17
CA ASP A 78 9.80 9.97 -15.10
C ASP A 78 8.76 8.92 -15.52
N ASP A 79 9.18 7.94 -16.32
CA ASP A 79 8.44 6.69 -16.46
C ASP A 79 8.68 5.86 -15.19
N THR A 80 7.86 6.11 -14.16
CA THR A 80 7.98 5.44 -12.86
C THR A 80 7.94 3.91 -12.98
N PRO A 81 6.99 3.29 -13.72
CA PRO A 81 7.02 1.86 -14.00
C PRO A 81 8.35 1.36 -14.56
N ALA A 82 8.87 1.99 -15.63
CA ALA A 82 10.12 1.59 -16.24
C ALA A 82 11.33 1.78 -15.31
N ARG A 83 11.32 2.83 -14.48
CA ARG A 83 12.32 3.07 -13.46
C ARG A 83 12.39 1.92 -12.45
N PHE A 84 11.25 1.44 -11.95
CA PHE A 84 11.20 0.33 -11.02
C PHE A 84 11.56 -1.01 -11.66
N GLU A 85 11.19 -1.24 -12.92
CA GLU A 85 11.68 -2.40 -13.69
C GLU A 85 13.21 -2.40 -13.79
N ALA A 86 13.83 -1.22 -14.02
CA ALA A 86 15.28 -1.08 -14.04
C ALA A 86 15.94 -1.35 -12.68
N TYR A 87 15.21 -1.15 -11.57
CA TYR A 87 15.66 -1.57 -10.23
C TYR A 87 15.48 -3.07 -9.97
N GLY A 88 14.91 -3.83 -10.89
CA GLY A 88 14.66 -5.26 -10.74
C GLY A 88 13.36 -5.60 -10.03
N TRP A 89 12.43 -4.67 -9.91
CA TRP A 89 11.11 -4.90 -9.32
C TRP A 89 10.16 -5.60 -10.28
N HIS A 90 9.21 -6.32 -9.73
CA HIS A 90 7.97 -6.69 -10.40
C HIS A 90 7.04 -5.47 -10.44
N VAL A 91 6.43 -5.18 -11.58
CA VAL A 91 5.59 -3.99 -11.77
C VAL A 91 4.26 -4.36 -12.40
N VAL A 92 3.17 -4.09 -11.67
CA VAL A 92 1.80 -4.18 -12.18
C VAL A 92 1.39 -2.80 -12.67
N ARG A 93 1.25 -2.65 -13.99
CA ARG A 93 1.03 -1.35 -14.64
C ARG A 93 -0.46 -1.06 -14.82
N ASP A 94 -0.80 0.22 -14.89
CA ASP A 94 -2.08 0.74 -15.40
C ASP A 94 -3.32 0.16 -14.70
N VAL A 95 -3.24 -0.09 -13.39
CA VAL A 95 -4.37 -0.56 -12.60
C VAL A 95 -5.37 0.58 -12.44
N ASP A 96 -6.65 0.35 -12.76
CA ASP A 96 -7.71 1.31 -12.40
C ASP A 96 -7.90 1.28 -10.87
N GLY A 97 -7.35 2.30 -10.20
CA GLY A 97 -7.41 2.42 -8.74
C GLY A 97 -8.82 2.72 -8.19
N HIS A 98 -9.80 2.94 -9.06
CA HIS A 98 -11.21 3.11 -8.70
C HIS A 98 -12.07 1.87 -9.00
N ASP A 99 -11.48 0.82 -9.58
CA ASP A 99 -12.10 -0.49 -9.77
C ASP A 99 -11.62 -1.47 -8.70
N PRO A 100 -12.47 -1.86 -7.72
CA PRO A 100 -12.09 -2.79 -6.65
C PRO A 100 -11.60 -4.15 -7.16
N ASP A 101 -12.16 -4.64 -8.26
CA ASP A 101 -11.80 -5.95 -8.81
C ASP A 101 -10.42 -5.89 -9.48
N ALA A 102 -10.12 -4.81 -10.19
CA ALA A 102 -8.79 -4.56 -10.77
C ALA A 102 -7.72 -4.43 -9.67
N VAL A 103 -8.03 -3.69 -8.59
CA VAL A 103 -7.14 -3.54 -7.44
C VAL A 103 -6.91 -4.89 -6.76
N ALA A 104 -7.95 -5.68 -6.52
CA ALA A 104 -7.83 -7.00 -5.91
C ALA A 104 -6.95 -7.95 -6.75
N ALA A 105 -7.17 -7.99 -8.07
CA ALA A 105 -6.36 -8.79 -8.98
C ALA A 105 -4.88 -8.38 -8.96
N ALA A 106 -4.58 -7.08 -8.92
CA ALA A 106 -3.22 -6.57 -8.84
C ALA A 106 -2.53 -6.93 -7.51
N PHE A 107 -3.29 -6.94 -6.41
CA PHE A 107 -2.78 -7.37 -5.11
C PHE A 107 -2.48 -8.87 -5.09
N ASP A 108 -3.34 -9.70 -5.68
CA ASP A 108 -3.12 -11.13 -5.80
C ASP A 108 -1.87 -11.43 -6.65
N GLU A 109 -1.68 -10.71 -7.76
CA GLU A 109 -0.50 -10.81 -8.60
C GLU A 109 0.78 -10.47 -7.81
N ALA A 110 0.78 -9.35 -7.07
CA ALA A 110 1.91 -8.94 -6.24
C ALA A 110 2.18 -9.92 -5.08
N VAL A 111 1.14 -10.53 -4.51
CA VAL A 111 1.27 -11.58 -3.49
C VAL A 111 1.87 -12.85 -4.07
N GLY A 112 1.58 -13.16 -5.33
CA GLY A 112 2.15 -14.30 -6.06
C GLY A 112 3.64 -14.17 -6.37
N GLU A 113 4.15 -12.95 -6.51
CA GLU A 113 5.58 -12.70 -6.72
C GLU A 113 6.34 -12.81 -5.38
N THR A 114 7.32 -13.69 -5.32
CA THR A 114 8.06 -13.99 -4.07
C THR A 114 9.56 -13.76 -4.15
N SER A 115 10.07 -13.46 -5.34
CA SER A 115 11.51 -13.34 -5.59
C SER A 115 12.03 -11.92 -5.62
N ARG A 116 11.16 -10.94 -5.79
CA ARG A 116 11.49 -9.52 -5.94
C ARG A 116 10.34 -8.64 -5.42
N PRO A 117 10.60 -7.41 -5.00
CA PRO A 117 9.55 -6.50 -4.54
C PRO A 117 8.60 -6.14 -5.67
N SER A 118 7.35 -5.80 -5.32
CA SER A 118 6.30 -5.44 -6.28
C SER A 118 5.91 -3.98 -6.16
N LEU A 119 5.74 -3.31 -7.31
CA LEU A 119 5.10 -2.00 -7.44
C LEU A 119 3.77 -2.19 -8.16
N ILE A 120 2.69 -1.70 -7.57
CA ILE A 120 1.35 -1.65 -8.17
C ILE A 120 1.05 -0.20 -8.53
N CYS A 121 0.96 0.13 -9.82
CA CYS A 121 0.70 1.48 -10.30
C CYS A 121 -0.80 1.68 -10.47
N CYS A 122 -1.44 2.32 -9.49
CA CYS A 122 -2.88 2.59 -9.50
C CYS A 122 -3.15 3.98 -10.07
N LYS A 123 -3.78 4.04 -11.24
CA LYS A 123 -4.30 5.29 -11.78
C LYS A 123 -5.51 5.72 -10.98
N THR A 124 -5.43 6.88 -10.36
CA THR A 124 -6.51 7.43 -9.53
C THR A 124 -6.79 8.89 -9.86
N THR A 125 -7.84 9.40 -9.29
CA THR A 125 -8.17 10.81 -9.32
C THR A 125 -8.27 11.31 -7.88
N ILE A 126 -7.42 12.25 -7.49
CA ILE A 126 -7.48 12.85 -6.15
C ILE A 126 -8.85 13.48 -5.89
N GLY A 127 -9.41 13.27 -4.70
CA GLY A 127 -10.73 13.82 -4.35
C GLY A 127 -11.90 13.22 -5.11
N LYS A 128 -11.77 11.99 -5.62
CA LYS A 128 -12.81 11.27 -6.36
C LYS A 128 -14.18 11.39 -5.72
N GLY A 129 -15.17 11.83 -6.52
CA GLY A 129 -16.53 12.05 -6.08
C GLY A 129 -16.81 13.42 -5.49
N SER A 130 -15.82 14.33 -5.43
CA SER A 130 -16.03 15.73 -5.05
C SER A 130 -16.27 16.56 -6.32
N PRO A 131 -17.50 17.06 -6.58
CA PRO A 131 -17.87 17.63 -7.88
C PRO A 131 -17.06 18.86 -8.29
N ASN A 132 -16.54 19.63 -7.31
CA ASN A 132 -15.83 20.88 -7.59
C ASN A 132 -14.33 20.82 -7.25
N LYS A 133 -13.85 19.75 -6.62
CA LYS A 133 -12.45 19.63 -6.18
C LYS A 133 -11.74 18.38 -6.67
N GLU A 134 -12.48 17.43 -7.26
CA GLU A 134 -11.90 16.22 -7.86
C GLU A 134 -10.83 16.60 -8.90
N GLY A 135 -9.69 15.93 -8.86
CA GLY A 135 -8.56 16.13 -9.78
C GLY A 135 -7.76 17.41 -9.56
N THR A 136 -7.94 18.10 -8.43
CA THR A 136 -7.22 19.34 -8.13
C THR A 136 -6.41 19.28 -6.85
N GLU A 137 -5.36 20.11 -6.75
CA GLU A 137 -4.54 20.24 -5.56
C GLU A 137 -5.32 20.81 -4.36
N SER A 138 -6.48 21.45 -4.60
CA SER A 138 -7.28 22.11 -3.56
C SER A 138 -7.83 21.16 -2.49
N CYS A 139 -7.82 19.84 -2.76
CA CYS A 139 -8.15 18.80 -1.79
C CYS A 139 -6.92 18.04 -1.26
N HIS A 140 -5.71 18.38 -1.72
CA HIS A 140 -4.48 17.77 -1.24
C HIS A 140 -4.12 18.26 0.16
N GLY A 141 -4.48 17.48 1.20
CA GLY A 141 -4.21 17.85 2.59
C GLY A 141 -5.11 18.96 3.16
N ALA A 142 -6.12 19.42 2.42
CA ALA A 142 -7.08 20.43 2.86
C ALA A 142 -8.49 19.84 3.02
N PRO A 143 -9.30 20.29 4.01
CA PRO A 143 -10.67 19.84 4.14
C PRO A 143 -11.52 20.31 2.96
N LEU A 144 -12.46 19.47 2.51
CA LEU A 144 -13.38 19.83 1.44
C LEU A 144 -14.28 21.02 1.80
N GLY A 145 -14.64 21.16 3.08
CA GLY A 145 -15.63 22.12 3.55
C GLY A 145 -17.06 21.56 3.55
N ALA A 146 -17.95 22.16 4.34
CA ALA A 146 -19.27 21.60 4.60
C ALA A 146 -20.14 21.45 3.33
N ASP A 147 -20.11 22.48 2.46
CA ASP A 147 -20.90 22.47 1.24
C ASP A 147 -20.41 21.42 0.24
N GLU A 148 -19.10 21.31 0.07
CA GLU A 148 -18.51 20.32 -0.83
C GLU A 148 -18.69 18.88 -0.30
N ILE A 149 -18.60 18.68 1.01
CA ILE A 149 -18.90 17.38 1.64
C ILE A 149 -20.34 16.95 1.33
N ALA A 150 -21.30 17.86 1.38
CA ALA A 150 -22.69 17.54 1.06
C ALA A 150 -22.84 17.08 -0.40
N LEU A 151 -22.19 17.80 -1.33
CA LEU A 151 -22.19 17.43 -2.76
C LEU A 151 -21.48 16.09 -3.02
N ALA A 152 -20.34 15.86 -2.39
CA ALA A 152 -19.59 14.62 -2.53
C ALA A 152 -20.39 13.43 -1.99
N ARG A 153 -21.10 13.58 -0.87
CA ARG A 153 -21.97 12.53 -0.32
C ARG A 153 -23.12 12.19 -1.29
N GLU A 154 -23.72 13.18 -1.92
CA GLU A 154 -24.74 12.98 -2.95
C GLU A 154 -24.15 12.25 -4.17
N ALA A 155 -23.02 12.71 -4.68
CA ALA A 155 -22.36 12.12 -5.85
C ALA A 155 -21.93 10.67 -5.61
N LEU A 156 -21.50 10.33 -4.39
CA LEU A 156 -21.11 8.98 -3.99
C LEU A 156 -22.29 8.10 -3.52
N GLY A 157 -23.51 8.64 -3.47
CA GLY A 157 -24.69 7.93 -3.00
C GLY A 157 -24.66 7.59 -1.49
N TRP A 158 -23.86 8.32 -0.68
CA TRP A 158 -23.73 8.08 0.75
C TRP A 158 -24.83 8.79 1.55
N GLY A 159 -25.91 8.07 1.86
CA GLY A 159 -27.12 8.62 2.51
C GLY A 159 -27.12 8.61 4.05
N HIS A 160 -26.06 8.16 4.70
CA HIS A 160 -26.01 8.06 6.17
C HIS A 160 -25.54 9.37 6.79
N ASP A 161 -25.93 9.64 8.03
CA ASP A 161 -25.50 10.82 8.77
C ASP A 161 -23.97 10.81 9.00
N PRO A 162 -23.33 11.97 9.25
CA PRO A 162 -21.92 12.04 9.59
C PRO A 162 -21.56 11.11 10.77
N PHE A 163 -20.47 10.35 10.62
CA PHE A 163 -19.97 9.36 11.60
C PHE A 163 -20.91 8.16 11.85
N VAL A 164 -21.99 8.01 11.10
CA VAL A 164 -22.82 6.81 11.14
C VAL A 164 -22.33 5.84 10.06
N VAL A 165 -21.83 4.69 10.51
CA VAL A 165 -21.41 3.59 9.64
C VAL A 165 -22.43 2.47 9.78
N PRO A 166 -23.02 1.95 8.68
CA PRO A 166 -23.98 0.85 8.71
C PRO A 166 -23.42 -0.43 9.34
N ASP A 167 -24.30 -1.22 9.98
CA ASP A 167 -23.90 -2.46 10.67
C ASP A 167 -23.32 -3.51 9.72
N ASP A 168 -23.79 -3.56 8.48
CA ASP A 168 -23.26 -4.46 7.46
C ASP A 168 -21.82 -4.10 7.06
N VAL A 169 -21.49 -2.81 7.00
CA VAL A 169 -20.11 -2.35 6.77
C VAL A 169 -19.22 -2.75 7.95
N TYR A 170 -19.70 -2.54 9.19
CA TYR A 170 -18.96 -3.02 10.36
C TYR A 170 -18.74 -4.54 10.33
N ALA A 171 -19.77 -5.32 9.97
CA ALA A 171 -19.66 -6.77 9.89
C ALA A 171 -18.63 -7.24 8.85
N HIS A 172 -18.54 -6.55 7.70
CA HIS A 172 -17.53 -6.87 6.68
C HIS A 172 -16.08 -6.56 7.10
N TRP A 173 -15.90 -5.53 7.93
CA TRP A 173 -14.58 -5.12 8.42
C TRP A 173 -14.20 -5.75 9.77
N ASP A 174 -15.10 -6.51 10.39
CA ASP A 174 -14.84 -7.14 11.70
C ASP A 174 -13.89 -8.34 11.58
N ALA A 175 -12.61 -8.08 11.82
CA ALA A 175 -11.56 -9.09 11.82
C ALA A 175 -11.26 -9.67 13.23
N ARG A 176 -12.08 -9.41 14.26
CA ARG A 176 -11.78 -9.85 15.65
C ARG A 176 -11.67 -11.37 15.75
N THR A 177 -12.57 -12.10 15.11
CA THR A 177 -12.55 -13.57 15.15
C THR A 177 -11.38 -14.13 14.34
N SER A 178 -11.26 -13.74 13.08
CA SER A 178 -10.17 -14.21 12.21
C SER A 178 -8.79 -13.77 12.70
N GLY A 179 -8.69 -12.58 13.27
CA GLY A 179 -7.46 -12.08 13.90
C GLY A 179 -7.06 -12.90 15.11
N ALA A 180 -8.02 -13.23 16.00
CA ALA A 180 -7.75 -14.08 17.17
C ALA A 180 -7.31 -15.50 16.78
N GLU A 181 -7.90 -16.07 15.72
CA GLU A 181 -7.49 -17.38 15.18
C GLU A 181 -6.07 -17.33 14.62
N ALA A 182 -5.74 -16.29 13.85
CA ALA A 182 -4.41 -16.08 13.30
C ALA A 182 -3.36 -15.88 14.41
N GLU A 183 -3.67 -15.09 15.44
CA GLU A 183 -2.81 -14.88 16.60
C GLU A 183 -2.57 -16.19 17.38
N ALA A 184 -3.61 -16.99 17.61
CA ALA A 184 -3.48 -18.27 18.31
C ALA A 184 -2.61 -19.27 17.53
N ALA A 185 -2.75 -19.31 16.19
CA ALA A 185 -1.91 -20.14 15.33
C ALA A 185 -0.45 -19.70 15.39
N TRP A 186 -0.19 -18.39 15.29
CA TRP A 186 1.16 -17.85 15.41
C TRP A 186 1.76 -18.09 16.81
N GLN A 187 0.98 -17.92 17.89
CA GLN A 187 1.44 -18.15 19.25
C GLN A 187 1.88 -19.61 19.45
N SER A 188 1.15 -20.56 18.88
CA SER A 188 1.51 -21.98 18.92
C SER A 188 2.86 -22.24 18.24
N LEU A 189 3.09 -21.61 17.08
CA LEU A 189 4.36 -21.67 16.36
C LEU A 189 5.49 -21.02 17.16
N PHE A 190 5.22 -19.87 17.78
CA PHE A 190 6.21 -19.13 18.55
C PHE A 190 6.60 -19.87 19.85
N ASP A 191 5.65 -20.55 20.50
CA ASP A 191 5.94 -21.37 21.66
C ASP A 191 6.79 -22.61 21.32
N ALA A 192 6.58 -23.20 20.13
CA ALA A 192 7.49 -24.23 19.62
C ALA A 192 8.90 -23.67 19.36
N TYR A 193 8.98 -22.51 18.68
CA TYR A 193 10.24 -21.80 18.45
C TYR A 193 11.03 -21.55 19.73
N LYS A 194 10.39 -21.04 20.78
CA LYS A 194 11.04 -20.79 22.09
C LYS A 194 11.61 -22.04 22.74
N ARG A 195 10.94 -23.20 22.56
CA ARG A 195 11.44 -24.46 23.12
C ARG A 195 12.65 -24.98 22.36
N ASP A 196 12.61 -24.87 21.04
CA ASP A 196 13.57 -25.50 20.14
C ASP A 196 14.78 -24.59 19.82
N CYS A 197 14.65 -23.28 20.03
CA CYS A 197 15.65 -22.25 19.80
C CYS A 197 15.76 -21.31 21.02
N PRO A 198 16.32 -21.78 22.14
CA PRO A 198 16.31 -21.06 23.43
C PRO A 198 17.32 -19.90 23.53
N GLU A 199 18.10 -19.59 22.49
CA GLU A 199 19.11 -18.52 22.46
C GLU A 199 18.57 -17.15 22.15
#